data_902b8e5e31ca1e81b37782f437c52ac5
#
_entry.id   902b8e5e31ca1e81b37782f437c52ac5
#
_cell.length_a   1.000
_cell.length_b   1.000
_cell.length_c   1.000
_cell.angle_alpha   90.00
_cell.angle_beta   90.00
_cell.angle_gamma   90.00
#
_symmetry.space_group_name_H-M   'P 1'
#
loop_
_entity.id
_entity.type
_entity.pdbx_description
1 polymer ?
#
loop_
_entity_poly.entity_id
_entity_poly.type
_entity_poly.pdbx_seq_one_letter_code
_entity_poly.pdbx_strand_id
1 'polypeptide(L)'
;MQRRLSQHGLKCRVVYDGTNALKAVESKTPDLILLDVILPDINGLELLKEFRAKHSADELPIIMVSAFNDVDSTAKCIKLGATDYLPKPLNGTILMAKAVASLEAKYFREANQKLLEELHIRATTCPLTGIFNRKVVFDHGENAFLERNSGEGKDFSLLSVDIDFFKKVNDTY
;
A
#
# COMPACT_ATOMS: atom_id res chain seq x y z
N MET A 1 -15.90 9.34 21.35
CA MET A 1 -15.40 8.55 20.21
C MET A 1 -14.13 7.78 20.57
N GLN A 2 -13.04 8.47 20.96
CA GLN A 2 -11.75 7.87 21.31
C GLN A 2 -11.85 6.69 22.31
N ARG A 3 -12.61 6.89 23.43
CA ARG A 3 -12.77 5.87 24.48
C ARG A 3 -13.36 4.53 23.96
N ARG A 4 -14.28 4.59 23.01
CA ARG A 4 -14.88 3.37 22.39
C ARG A 4 -13.90 2.64 21.50
N LEU A 5 -13.15 3.35 20.67
CA LEU A 5 -12.12 2.75 19.80
C LEU A 5 -11.03 2.08 20.66
N SER A 6 -10.59 2.74 21.74
CA SER A 6 -9.58 2.16 22.65
C SER A 6 -10.08 0.93 23.39
N GLN A 7 -11.37 0.82 23.71
CA GLN A 7 -11.96 -0.38 24.33
C GLN A 7 -11.90 -1.61 23.42
N HIS A 8 -11.82 -1.40 22.08
CA HIS A 8 -11.63 -2.45 21.09
C HIS A 8 -10.17 -2.66 20.67
N GLY A 9 -9.22 -2.21 21.49
CA GLY A 9 -7.78 -2.42 21.25
C GLY A 9 -7.15 -1.49 20.22
N LEU A 10 -7.89 -0.52 19.68
CA LEU A 10 -7.37 0.44 18.70
C LEU A 10 -6.64 1.57 19.42
N LYS A 11 -5.38 1.81 19.07
CA LYS A 11 -4.62 2.97 19.52
C LYS A 11 -5.04 4.22 18.75
N CYS A 12 -5.59 5.21 19.45
CA CYS A 12 -6.12 6.41 18.80
C CYS A 12 -5.31 7.65 19.21
N ARG A 13 -4.88 8.42 18.20
CA ARG A 13 -4.38 9.79 18.35
C ARG A 13 -5.47 10.74 17.87
N VAL A 14 -5.76 11.77 18.65
CA VAL A 14 -6.71 12.83 18.28
C VAL A 14 -5.94 14.10 17.97
N VAL A 15 -6.31 14.74 16.87
CA VAL A 15 -5.86 16.08 16.46
C VAL A 15 -7.10 16.93 16.18
N TYR A 16 -7.02 18.24 16.36
CA TYR A 16 -8.18 19.12 16.36
C TYR A 16 -8.26 20.04 15.15
N ASP A 17 -7.24 20.05 14.32
CA ASP A 17 -7.13 20.89 13.14
C ASP A 17 -6.36 20.16 12.02
N GLY A 18 -6.50 20.65 10.78
CA GLY A 18 -5.91 20.04 9.60
C GLY A 18 -4.40 20.17 9.55
N THR A 19 -3.86 21.30 10.00
CA THR A 19 -2.40 21.52 10.04
C THR A 19 -1.70 20.50 10.93
N ASN A 20 -2.25 20.23 12.12
CA ASN A 20 -1.72 19.20 13.01
C ASN A 20 -1.99 17.78 12.48
N ALA A 21 -3.08 17.58 11.73
CA ALA A 21 -3.34 16.29 11.08
C ALA A 21 -2.26 15.96 10.02
N LEU A 22 -1.88 16.92 9.18
CA LEU A 22 -0.79 16.76 8.20
C LEU A 22 0.52 16.38 8.88
N LYS A 23 0.94 17.18 9.87
CA LYS A 23 2.17 16.90 10.65
C LYS A 23 2.13 15.54 11.34
N ALA A 24 0.96 15.13 11.82
CA ALA A 24 0.79 13.85 12.48
C ALA A 24 0.97 12.66 11.52
N VAL A 25 0.45 12.76 10.29
CA VAL A 25 0.60 11.74 9.24
C VAL A 25 2.03 11.71 8.72
N GLU A 26 2.67 12.87 8.52
CA GLU A 26 4.08 12.94 8.10
C GLU A 26 5.03 12.35 9.13
N SER A 27 4.76 12.54 10.42
CA SER A 27 5.60 11.98 11.49
C SER A 27 5.45 10.45 11.60
N LYS A 28 4.25 9.95 11.43
CA LYS A 28 3.91 8.52 11.43
C LYS A 28 2.56 8.32 10.78
N THR A 29 2.55 7.68 9.61
CA THR A 29 1.32 7.34 8.90
C THR A 29 0.46 6.39 9.73
N PRO A 30 -0.80 6.74 10.03
CA PRO A 30 -1.71 5.87 10.75
C PRO A 30 -2.28 4.78 9.83
N ASP A 31 -2.85 3.74 10.42
CA ASP A 31 -3.52 2.66 9.66
C ASP A 31 -4.89 3.07 9.14
N LEU A 32 -5.53 4.08 9.75
CA LEU A 32 -6.83 4.61 9.38
C LEU A 32 -6.98 6.05 9.89
N ILE A 33 -7.60 6.90 9.08
CA ILE A 33 -8.02 8.25 9.48
C ILE A 33 -9.55 8.33 9.55
N LEU A 34 -10.06 8.90 10.65
CA LEU A 34 -11.43 9.42 10.73
C LEU A 34 -11.34 10.93 10.57
N LEU A 35 -11.82 11.45 9.46
CA LEU A 35 -11.62 12.84 9.05
C LEU A 35 -12.96 13.60 9.05
N ASP A 36 -13.07 14.62 9.85
CA ASP A 36 -14.22 15.53 9.80
C ASP A 36 -14.15 16.42 8.55
N VAL A 37 -15.28 16.65 7.93
CA VAL A 37 -15.39 17.58 6.79
C VAL A 37 -15.18 19.02 7.27
N ILE A 38 -15.67 19.36 8.48
CA ILE A 38 -15.58 20.71 9.04
C ILE A 38 -14.47 20.74 10.08
N LEU A 39 -13.34 21.34 9.74
CA LEU A 39 -12.22 21.63 10.64
C LEU A 39 -12.07 23.15 10.81
N PRO A 40 -11.42 23.62 11.88
CA PRO A 40 -11.34 25.05 12.18
C PRO A 40 -10.45 25.85 11.22
N ASP A 41 -9.47 25.21 10.57
CA ASP A 41 -8.43 25.86 9.77
C ASP A 41 -8.49 25.51 8.28
N ILE A 42 -8.91 24.31 7.89
CA ILE A 42 -8.98 23.85 6.51
C ILE A 42 -10.22 22.98 6.31
N ASN A 43 -10.79 22.97 5.09
CA ASN A 43 -11.87 22.06 4.78
C ASN A 43 -11.35 20.61 4.70
N GLY A 44 -12.03 19.67 5.40
CA GLY A 44 -11.63 18.25 5.40
C GLY A 44 -11.60 17.61 4.01
N LEU A 45 -12.35 18.10 3.03
CA LEU A 45 -12.26 17.63 1.64
C LEU A 45 -10.95 18.08 0.95
N GLU A 46 -10.43 19.25 1.30
CA GLU A 46 -9.13 19.72 0.80
C GLU A 46 -8.02 18.89 1.44
N LEU A 47 -8.12 18.66 2.74
CA LEU A 47 -7.17 17.81 3.46
C LEU A 47 -7.19 16.36 2.92
N LEU A 48 -8.35 15.82 2.56
CA LEU A 48 -8.47 14.52 1.88
C LEU A 48 -7.67 14.50 0.57
N LYS A 49 -7.77 15.55 -0.25
CA LYS A 49 -7.00 15.65 -1.50
C LYS A 49 -5.49 15.68 -1.25
N GLU A 50 -5.05 16.41 -0.23
CA GLU A 50 -3.63 16.45 0.15
C GLU A 50 -3.10 15.08 0.58
N PHE A 51 -3.89 14.35 1.39
CA PHE A 51 -3.52 12.98 1.73
C PHE A 51 -3.48 12.06 0.50
N ARG A 52 -4.43 12.19 -0.42
CA ARG A 52 -4.48 11.37 -1.64
C ARG A 52 -3.39 11.70 -2.65
N ALA A 53 -2.83 12.90 -2.62
CA ALA A 53 -1.64 13.23 -3.41
C ALA A 53 -0.38 12.45 -2.98
N LYS A 54 -0.34 11.97 -1.73
CA LYS A 54 0.81 11.25 -1.14
C LYS A 54 0.55 9.76 -0.86
N HIS A 55 -0.70 9.40 -0.63
CA HIS A 55 -1.11 8.05 -0.18
C HIS A 55 -2.32 7.56 -0.96
N SER A 56 -2.25 6.35 -1.48
CA SER A 56 -3.38 5.67 -2.09
C SER A 56 -4.48 5.35 -1.04
N ALA A 57 -5.69 5.03 -1.49
CA ALA A 57 -6.77 4.62 -0.59
C ALA A 57 -6.49 3.28 0.10
N ASP A 58 -5.67 2.45 -0.53
CA ASP A 58 -5.25 1.15 0.00
C ASP A 58 -4.19 1.27 1.09
N GLU A 59 -3.26 2.21 0.95
CA GLU A 59 -2.20 2.48 1.94
C GLU A 59 -2.73 3.23 3.17
N LEU A 60 -3.59 4.23 2.95
CA LEU A 60 -4.17 5.07 4.00
C LEU A 60 -5.69 5.16 3.85
N PRO A 61 -6.44 4.23 4.41
CA PRO A 61 -7.90 4.33 4.48
C PRO A 61 -8.33 5.59 5.23
N ILE A 62 -9.27 6.34 4.64
CA ILE A 62 -9.82 7.57 5.24
C ILE A 62 -11.34 7.47 5.22
N ILE A 63 -11.95 7.49 6.40
CA ILE A 63 -13.41 7.54 6.57
C ILE A 63 -13.78 9.00 6.88
N MET A 64 -14.57 9.61 5.98
CA MET A 64 -15.08 10.96 6.19
C MET A 64 -16.22 10.97 7.19
N VAL A 65 -16.23 11.97 8.05
CA VAL A 65 -17.30 12.20 9.03
C VAL A 65 -17.94 13.55 8.74
N SER A 66 -19.26 13.62 8.56
CA SER A 66 -19.94 14.89 8.26
C SER A 66 -21.33 15.00 8.86
N ALA A 67 -21.78 16.23 9.07
CA ALA A 67 -23.15 16.52 9.41
C ALA A 67 -24.10 16.51 8.19
N PHE A 68 -23.57 16.52 6.99
CA PHE A 68 -24.35 16.46 5.75
C PHE A 68 -24.75 15.02 5.46
N ASN A 69 -26.04 14.78 5.27
CA ASN A 69 -26.62 13.45 5.02
C ASN A 69 -27.15 13.26 3.59
N ASP A 70 -26.80 14.18 2.69
CA ASP A 70 -27.24 14.11 1.30
C ASP A 70 -26.34 13.17 0.48
N VAL A 71 -26.95 12.57 -0.54
CA VAL A 71 -26.28 11.61 -1.44
C VAL A 71 -25.15 12.26 -2.22
N ASP A 72 -25.30 13.54 -2.59
CA ASP A 72 -24.32 14.27 -3.38
C ASP A 72 -23.04 14.53 -2.60
N SER A 73 -23.14 14.91 -1.32
CA SER A 73 -21.99 15.08 -0.44
C SER A 73 -21.25 13.76 -0.19
N THR A 74 -21.98 12.67 0.00
CA THR A 74 -21.40 11.33 0.15
C THR A 74 -20.65 10.92 -1.13
N ALA A 75 -21.31 11.04 -2.30
CA ALA A 75 -20.71 10.71 -3.58
C ALA A 75 -19.46 11.55 -3.88
N LYS A 76 -19.46 12.84 -3.50
CA LYS A 76 -18.31 13.73 -3.63
C LYS A 76 -17.13 13.26 -2.79
N CYS A 77 -17.36 12.86 -1.53
CA CYS A 77 -16.28 12.32 -0.68
C CYS A 77 -15.65 11.06 -1.29
N ILE A 78 -16.46 10.12 -1.75
CA ILE A 78 -15.97 8.87 -2.36
C ILE A 78 -15.21 9.15 -3.66
N LYS A 79 -15.75 10.03 -4.54
CA LYS A 79 -15.05 10.44 -5.78
C LYS A 79 -13.69 11.11 -5.52
N LEU A 80 -13.55 11.80 -4.39
CA LEU A 80 -12.28 12.40 -3.96
C LEU A 80 -11.32 11.39 -3.32
N GLY A 81 -11.72 10.13 -3.24
CA GLY A 81 -10.87 9.04 -2.74
C GLY A 81 -11.05 8.71 -1.26
N ALA A 82 -12.13 9.16 -0.61
CA ALA A 82 -12.47 8.62 0.70
C ALA A 82 -12.78 7.12 0.59
N THR A 83 -12.31 6.35 1.58
CA THR A 83 -12.60 4.91 1.64
C THR A 83 -14.06 4.67 2.01
N ASP A 84 -14.60 5.51 2.89
CA ASP A 84 -15.98 5.43 3.35
C ASP A 84 -16.46 6.77 3.92
N TYR A 85 -17.73 6.83 4.28
CA TYR A 85 -18.40 8.01 4.82
C TYR A 85 -19.27 7.63 6.02
N LEU A 86 -19.33 8.51 7.01
CA LEU A 86 -20.16 8.37 8.21
C LEU A 86 -20.90 9.67 8.52
N PRO A 87 -22.24 9.63 8.57
CA PRO A 87 -23.02 10.79 8.98
C PRO A 87 -22.96 11.03 10.49
N LYS A 88 -23.03 12.28 10.90
CA LYS A 88 -23.30 12.68 12.29
C LYS A 88 -24.84 12.70 12.54
N PRO A 89 -25.32 12.30 13.73
CA PRO A 89 -24.56 11.86 14.89
C PRO A 89 -23.96 10.47 14.71
N LEU A 90 -22.72 10.29 15.16
CA LEU A 90 -21.98 9.04 14.97
C LEU A 90 -22.62 7.88 15.75
N ASN A 91 -23.06 6.87 15.05
CA ASN A 91 -23.41 5.57 15.63
C ASN A 91 -22.11 4.77 15.89
N GLY A 92 -21.84 4.49 17.18
CA GLY A 92 -20.61 3.82 17.57
C GLY A 92 -20.45 2.40 16.99
N THR A 93 -21.56 1.67 16.80
CA THR A 93 -21.53 0.32 16.22
C THR A 93 -21.18 0.38 14.73
N ILE A 94 -21.78 1.31 13.99
CA ILE A 94 -21.49 1.50 12.56
C ILE A 94 -20.07 2.00 12.37
N LEU A 95 -19.61 2.94 13.21
CA LEU A 95 -18.23 3.43 13.18
C LEU A 95 -17.22 2.28 13.36
N MET A 96 -17.47 1.43 14.37
CA MET A 96 -16.59 0.29 14.64
C MET A 96 -16.58 -0.70 13.49
N ALA A 97 -17.74 -1.06 12.97
CA ALA A 97 -17.84 -1.99 11.84
C ALA A 97 -17.06 -1.49 10.61
N LYS A 98 -17.22 -0.21 10.25
CA LYS A 98 -16.52 0.40 9.11
C LYS A 98 -15.02 0.54 9.38
N ALA A 99 -14.60 0.93 10.57
CA ALA A 99 -13.19 1.04 10.93
C ALA A 99 -12.49 -0.33 10.88
N VAL A 100 -13.09 -1.35 11.47
CA VAL A 100 -12.56 -2.72 11.45
C VAL A 100 -12.47 -3.24 10.01
N ALA A 101 -13.55 -3.13 9.23
CA ALA A 101 -13.56 -3.58 7.84
C ALA A 101 -12.47 -2.88 6.99
N SER A 102 -12.27 -1.58 7.18
CA SER A 102 -11.22 -0.83 6.46
C SER A 102 -9.82 -1.27 6.87
N LEU A 103 -9.58 -1.54 8.16
CA LEU A 103 -8.30 -2.03 8.66
C LEU A 103 -8.01 -3.46 8.20
N GLU A 104 -9.00 -4.36 8.27
CA GLU A 104 -8.87 -5.75 7.79
C GLU A 104 -8.56 -5.77 6.28
N ALA A 105 -9.27 -4.96 5.49
CA ALA A 105 -9.00 -4.86 4.06
C ALA A 105 -7.58 -4.37 3.76
N LYS A 106 -7.06 -3.39 4.51
CA LYS A 106 -5.68 -2.92 4.40
C LYS A 106 -4.69 -4.04 4.73
N TYR A 107 -4.81 -4.65 5.90
CA TYR A 107 -3.89 -5.70 6.36
C TYR A 107 -3.90 -6.93 5.43
N PHE A 108 -5.07 -7.30 4.90
CA PHE A 108 -5.17 -8.38 3.93
C PHE A 108 -4.42 -8.07 2.62
N ARG A 109 -4.52 -6.83 2.12
CA ARG A 109 -3.77 -6.41 0.92
C ARG A 109 -2.27 -6.40 1.17
N GLU A 110 -1.82 -5.85 2.30
CA GLU A 110 -0.41 -5.84 2.68
C GLU A 110 0.16 -7.26 2.81
N ALA A 111 -0.60 -8.18 3.42
CA ALA A 111 -0.20 -9.58 3.54
C ALA A 111 -0.10 -10.27 2.16
N ASN A 112 -1.09 -10.05 1.29
CA ASN A 112 -1.06 -10.60 -0.07
C ASN A 112 0.09 -10.04 -0.90
N GLN A 113 0.37 -8.75 -0.78
CA GLN A 113 1.49 -8.13 -1.51
C GLN A 113 2.84 -8.72 -1.09
N LYS A 114 3.06 -8.89 0.22
CA LYS A 114 4.27 -9.56 0.73
C LYS A 114 4.39 -10.99 0.23
N LEU A 115 3.28 -11.75 0.24
CA LEU A 115 3.29 -13.12 -0.27
C LEU A 115 3.62 -13.19 -1.75
N LEU A 116 3.05 -12.29 -2.57
CA LEU A 116 3.34 -12.20 -4.00
C LEU A 116 4.82 -11.85 -4.25
N GLU A 117 5.39 -10.94 -3.46
CA GLU A 117 6.80 -10.57 -3.53
C GLU A 117 7.71 -11.76 -3.18
N GLU A 118 7.40 -12.49 -2.09
CA GLU A 118 8.11 -13.72 -1.74
C GLU A 118 8.04 -14.79 -2.83
N LEU A 119 6.84 -15.00 -3.41
CA LEU A 119 6.66 -15.95 -4.51
C LEU A 119 7.45 -15.51 -5.75
N HIS A 120 7.46 -14.22 -6.07
CA HIS A 120 8.24 -13.66 -7.17
C HIS A 120 9.74 -13.92 -6.97
N ILE A 121 10.27 -13.62 -5.78
CA ILE A 121 11.67 -13.89 -5.45
C ILE A 121 11.99 -15.39 -5.61
N ARG A 122 11.17 -16.27 -5.05
CA ARG A 122 11.37 -17.72 -5.17
C ARG A 122 11.29 -18.23 -6.63
N ALA A 123 10.42 -17.63 -7.44
CA ALA A 123 10.27 -18.00 -8.86
C ALA A 123 11.39 -17.47 -9.74
N THR A 124 12.07 -16.40 -9.33
CA THR A 124 13.04 -15.68 -10.17
C THR A 124 14.49 -15.84 -9.74
N THR A 125 14.74 -16.23 -8.47
CA THR A 125 16.10 -16.33 -7.94
C THR A 125 16.50 -17.76 -7.59
N CYS A 126 17.80 -18.01 -7.58
CA CYS A 126 18.42 -19.23 -7.07
C CYS A 126 18.46 -19.18 -5.53
N PRO A 127 17.89 -20.14 -4.79
CA PRO A 127 17.83 -20.08 -3.32
C PRO A 127 19.21 -20.17 -2.65
N LEU A 128 20.22 -20.70 -3.34
CA LEU A 128 21.57 -20.83 -2.82
C LEU A 128 22.39 -19.54 -2.93
N THR A 129 22.25 -18.83 -4.07
CA THR A 129 23.11 -17.68 -4.40
C THR A 129 22.42 -16.34 -4.35
N GLY A 130 21.07 -16.32 -4.37
CA GLY A 130 20.26 -15.11 -4.41
C GLY A 130 20.25 -14.37 -5.76
N ILE A 131 21.01 -14.82 -6.76
CA ILE A 131 21.00 -14.27 -8.11
C ILE A 131 19.84 -14.85 -8.92
N PHE A 132 19.54 -14.26 -10.10
CA PHE A 132 18.54 -14.80 -11.00
C PHE A 132 18.78 -16.26 -11.32
N ASN A 133 17.70 -17.05 -11.32
CA ASN A 133 17.78 -18.45 -11.70
C ASN A 133 17.94 -18.61 -13.24
N ARG A 134 18.28 -19.82 -13.65
CA ARG A 134 18.52 -20.13 -15.06
C ARG A 134 17.41 -19.68 -15.99
N LYS A 135 16.14 -19.89 -15.58
CA LYS A 135 14.97 -19.55 -16.40
C LYS A 135 14.92 -18.05 -16.70
N VAL A 136 15.03 -17.21 -15.66
CA VAL A 136 14.98 -15.76 -15.81
C VAL A 136 16.12 -15.24 -16.68
N VAL A 137 17.32 -15.78 -16.55
CA VAL A 137 18.48 -15.40 -17.38
C VAL A 137 18.22 -15.71 -18.86
N PHE A 138 17.65 -16.88 -19.18
CA PHE A 138 17.31 -17.23 -20.55
C PHE A 138 16.18 -16.37 -21.10
N ASP A 139 15.08 -16.19 -20.36
CA ASP A 139 13.95 -15.35 -20.76
C ASP A 139 14.39 -13.90 -21.06
N HIS A 140 15.25 -13.32 -20.20
CA HIS A 140 15.82 -11.97 -20.42
C HIS A 140 16.75 -11.92 -21.65
N GLY A 141 17.58 -12.94 -21.84
CA GLY A 141 18.46 -13.02 -23.00
C GLY A 141 17.70 -13.13 -24.31
N GLU A 142 16.65 -13.94 -24.36
CA GLU A 142 15.78 -14.08 -25.53
C GLU A 142 15.06 -12.78 -25.86
N ASN A 143 14.47 -12.12 -24.86
CA ASN A 143 13.82 -10.82 -25.04
C ASN A 143 14.79 -9.75 -25.53
N ALA A 144 15.97 -9.63 -24.94
CA ALA A 144 16.99 -8.68 -25.38
C ALA A 144 17.44 -8.93 -26.83
N PHE A 145 17.54 -10.20 -27.24
CA PHE A 145 17.86 -10.58 -28.61
C PHE A 145 16.75 -10.19 -29.60
N LEU A 146 15.48 -10.40 -29.24
CA LEU A 146 14.33 -10.02 -30.06
C LEU A 146 14.21 -8.50 -30.21
N GLU A 147 14.36 -7.74 -29.11
CA GLU A 147 14.35 -6.27 -29.12
C GLU A 147 15.47 -5.69 -29.99
N ARG A 148 16.65 -6.26 -29.90
CA ARG A 148 17.77 -5.82 -30.77
C ARG A 148 17.47 -6.06 -32.26
N ASN A 149 16.89 -7.22 -32.60
CA ASN A 149 16.57 -7.55 -33.99
C ASN A 149 15.44 -6.69 -34.56
N SER A 150 14.54 -6.16 -33.74
CA SER A 150 13.50 -5.20 -34.15
C SER A 150 14.03 -3.76 -34.31
N GLY A 151 15.27 -3.49 -33.91
CA GLY A 151 15.90 -2.17 -33.96
C GLY A 151 15.57 -1.28 -32.76
N GLU A 152 14.87 -1.78 -31.76
CA GLU A 152 14.46 -1.03 -30.55
C GLU A 152 15.38 -1.28 -29.36
N GLY A 153 16.16 -2.37 -29.38
CA GLY A 153 17.00 -2.82 -28.29
C GLY A 153 18.44 -2.27 -28.32
N LYS A 154 19.09 -2.31 -27.16
CA LYS A 154 20.53 -1.98 -27.02
C LYS A 154 21.38 -3.20 -27.30
N ASP A 155 22.67 -2.97 -27.70
CA ASP A 155 23.64 -4.04 -27.76
C ASP A 155 23.88 -4.63 -26.38
N PHE A 156 23.97 -5.96 -26.31
CA PHE A 156 24.27 -6.69 -25.09
C PHE A 156 25.37 -7.73 -25.36
N SER A 157 26.04 -8.12 -24.28
CA SER A 157 27.04 -9.19 -24.30
C SER A 157 26.70 -10.23 -23.26
N LEU A 158 26.90 -11.50 -23.58
CA LEU A 158 26.72 -12.61 -22.64
C LEU A 158 28.08 -13.20 -22.32
N LEU A 159 28.40 -13.30 -21.02
CA LEU A 159 29.56 -14.02 -20.53
C LEU A 159 29.08 -15.29 -19.81
N SER A 160 29.53 -16.44 -20.27
CA SER A 160 29.31 -17.72 -19.58
C SER A 160 30.59 -18.12 -18.85
N VAL A 161 30.47 -18.42 -17.57
CA VAL A 161 31.59 -18.86 -16.72
C VAL A 161 31.22 -20.20 -16.10
N ASP A 162 32.15 -21.14 -16.13
CA ASP A 162 32.02 -22.44 -15.47
C ASP A 162 33.24 -22.70 -14.57
N ILE A 163 33.06 -23.51 -13.53
CA ILE A 163 34.13 -23.91 -12.61
C ILE A 163 34.54 -25.33 -12.94
N ASP A 164 35.76 -25.48 -13.42
CA ASP A 164 36.33 -26.77 -13.72
C ASP A 164 36.37 -27.69 -12.50
N PHE A 165 35.91 -28.95 -12.72
CA PHE A 165 35.88 -29.97 -11.67
C PHE A 165 34.99 -29.65 -10.45
N PHE A 166 34.03 -28.72 -10.56
CA PHE A 166 33.14 -28.34 -9.46
C PHE A 166 32.44 -29.54 -8.77
N LYS A 167 32.03 -30.54 -9.57
CA LYS A 167 31.44 -31.78 -9.03
C LYS A 167 32.40 -32.49 -8.06
N LYS A 168 33.68 -32.57 -8.38
CA LYS A 168 34.69 -33.22 -7.54
C LYS A 168 34.89 -32.49 -6.21
N VAL A 169 34.76 -31.16 -6.22
CA VAL A 169 34.80 -30.32 -4.99
C VAL A 169 33.59 -30.62 -4.14
N ASN A 170 32.39 -30.61 -4.70
CA ASN A 170 31.14 -30.89 -3.98
C ASN A 170 31.05 -32.32 -3.42
N ASP A 171 31.66 -33.32 -4.09
CA ASP A 171 31.67 -34.71 -3.64
C ASP A 171 32.71 -34.96 -2.52
N THR A 172 33.63 -34.00 -2.29
CA THR A 172 34.72 -34.14 -1.35
C THR A 172 34.47 -33.36 -0.03
N TYR A 173 33.70 -32.28 -0.07
CA TYR A 173 33.35 -31.41 1.04
C TYR A 173 31.82 -31.31 1.22
#